data_46031357c79b27c01e807f6a297bc898
#
_entry.id   46031357c79b27c01e807f6a297bc898
#
_cell.length_a   1.000
_cell.length_b   1.000
_cell.length_c   1.000
_cell.angle_alpha   90.00
_cell.angle_beta   90.00
_cell.angle_gamma   90.00
#
_symmetry.space_group_name_H-M   'P 1'
#
loop_
_entity.id
_entity.type
_entity.pdbx_description
1 polymer ?
#
loop_
_entity_poly.entity_id
_entity_poly.type
_entity_poly.pdbx_seq_one_letter_code
_entity_poly.pdbx_strand_id
1 'polypeptide(L)'
;MNQEVGAIMNYCYKQFPVKVYEKKIPEQFQVPSMYFPAAWVNTRNDTVSTFLKTYTLHVKVFHKDSGQAHDAAESIVDALSADRNIIQMVSEEGEPLDDYVRIKRAETRNGDQGVATIVLTWDSAYWYNRDEQPSLDDINFSDGVIKSGQE
;
A
#
# COMPACT_ATOMS: atom_id res chain seq x y z
N MET A 1 -0.74 -3.66 -9.75
CA MET A 1 -0.80 -2.90 -8.51
C MET A 1 -1.03 -3.83 -7.35
N ASN A 2 -0.44 -3.53 -6.23
CA ASN A 2 -0.63 -4.28 -5.01
C ASN A 2 -2.07 -4.10 -4.53
N GLN A 3 -2.71 -5.18 -4.15
CA GLN A 3 -4.10 -5.15 -3.71
C GLN A 3 -4.29 -4.31 -2.46
N GLU A 4 -3.28 -4.28 -1.59
CA GLU A 4 -3.31 -3.45 -0.39
C GLU A 4 -3.31 -1.97 -0.76
N VAL A 5 -2.49 -1.59 -1.73
CA VAL A 5 -2.47 -0.21 -2.20
C VAL A 5 -3.83 0.18 -2.79
N GLY A 6 -4.45 -0.74 -3.51
CA GLY A 6 -5.80 -0.51 -4.03
C GLY A 6 -6.81 -0.24 -2.94
N ALA A 7 -6.75 -0.98 -1.83
CA ALA A 7 -7.63 -0.76 -0.69
C ALA A 7 -7.38 0.58 -0.04
N ILE A 8 -6.11 0.98 0.07
CA ILE A 8 -5.73 2.27 0.63
C ILE A 8 -6.23 3.41 -0.26
N MET A 9 -6.09 3.27 -1.57
CA MET A 9 -6.61 4.26 -2.51
C MET A 9 -8.11 4.44 -2.35
N ASN A 10 -8.83 3.33 -2.26
CA ASN A 10 -10.27 3.36 -2.08
C ASN A 10 -10.65 4.06 -0.79
N TYR A 11 -9.94 3.77 0.29
CA TYR A 11 -10.18 4.40 1.59
C TYR A 11 -9.98 5.91 1.49
N CYS A 12 -8.86 6.34 0.93
CA CYS A 12 -8.55 7.76 0.80
C CYS A 12 -9.58 8.46 -0.07
N TYR A 13 -10.00 7.83 -1.15
CA TYR A 13 -10.99 8.41 -2.04
C TYR A 13 -12.33 8.62 -1.33
N LYS A 14 -12.71 7.67 -0.48
CA LYS A 14 -13.96 7.82 0.27
C LYS A 14 -13.91 8.98 1.25
N GLN A 15 -12.74 9.24 1.81
CA GLN A 15 -12.57 10.35 2.73
C GLN A 15 -12.43 11.69 2.01
N PHE A 16 -11.87 11.67 0.82
CA PHE A 16 -11.62 12.88 0.04
C PHE A 16 -11.85 12.54 -1.44
N PRO A 17 -13.11 12.60 -1.90
CA PRO A 17 -13.46 12.16 -3.26
C PRO A 17 -13.09 13.18 -4.32
N VAL A 18 -11.87 13.08 -4.79
CA VAL A 18 -11.33 13.96 -5.82
C VAL A 18 -10.68 13.11 -6.91
N LYS A 19 -10.19 13.76 -7.94
CA LYS A 19 -9.47 13.06 -9.00
C LYS A 19 -8.26 12.33 -8.43
N VAL A 20 -8.07 11.10 -8.82
CA VAL A 20 -6.94 10.28 -8.37
C VAL A 20 -6.05 9.97 -9.56
N TYR A 21 -4.76 10.18 -9.39
CA TYR A 21 -3.76 9.85 -10.39
C TYR A 21 -2.88 8.72 -9.86
N GLU A 22 -2.52 7.80 -10.74
CA GLU A 22 -1.64 6.70 -10.44
C GLU A 22 -0.47 6.75 -11.40
N LYS A 23 0.66 6.25 -10.98
CA LYS A 23 1.87 6.10 -11.80
C LYS A 23 2.50 7.39 -12.23
N LYS A 24 1.78 8.29 -12.85
CA LYS A 24 2.34 9.59 -13.22
C LYS A 24 1.26 10.65 -13.23
N ILE A 25 1.68 11.89 -13.05
CA ILE A 25 0.80 13.04 -13.04
C ILE A 25 0.94 13.74 -14.39
N PRO A 26 -0.16 14.08 -15.07
CA PRO A 26 -0.07 14.83 -16.30
C PRO A 26 0.43 16.24 -16.03
N GLU A 27 0.96 16.88 -17.05
CA GLU A 27 1.52 18.22 -16.91
C GLU A 27 0.48 19.21 -16.39
N GLN A 28 -0.75 19.11 -16.88
CA GLN A 28 -1.83 19.94 -16.38
C GLN A 28 -2.80 19.05 -15.63
N PHE A 29 -2.58 18.90 -14.36
CA PHE A 29 -3.44 18.06 -13.55
C PHE A 29 -4.51 18.89 -12.85
N GLN A 30 -5.58 18.20 -12.52
CA GLN A 30 -6.74 18.80 -11.89
C GLN A 30 -6.47 19.02 -10.39
N VAL A 31 -7.03 20.09 -9.84
CA VAL A 31 -6.92 20.39 -8.42
C VAL A 31 -8.34 20.65 -7.91
N PRO A 32 -8.77 20.09 -6.79
CA PRO A 32 -8.01 19.19 -5.91
C PRO A 32 -7.87 17.79 -6.49
N SER A 33 -6.82 17.12 -6.09
CA SER A 33 -6.57 15.75 -6.55
C SER A 33 -5.61 15.04 -5.61
N MET A 34 -5.45 13.75 -5.82
CA MET A 34 -4.48 12.93 -5.08
C MET A 34 -3.64 12.14 -6.06
N TYR A 35 -2.41 11.88 -5.68
CA TYR A 35 -1.51 11.08 -6.50
C TYR A 35 -0.93 9.95 -5.65
N PHE A 36 -1.02 8.75 -6.18
CA PHE A 36 -0.51 7.54 -5.53
C PHE A 36 0.66 6.99 -6.33
N PRO A 37 1.89 7.35 -5.99
CA PRO A 37 3.06 6.78 -6.66
C PRO A 37 3.27 5.34 -6.22
N ALA A 38 4.22 4.67 -6.81
CA ALA A 38 4.57 3.32 -6.39
C ALA A 38 5.06 3.34 -4.94
N ALA A 39 4.66 2.35 -4.18
CA ALA A 39 5.10 2.24 -2.79
C ALA A 39 6.55 1.77 -2.75
N TRP A 40 7.28 2.24 -1.77
CA TRP A 40 8.62 1.75 -1.50
C TRP A 40 8.47 0.44 -0.74
N VAL A 41 9.33 -0.51 -1.00
CA VAL A 41 9.26 -1.83 -0.38
C VAL A 41 10.59 -2.18 0.24
N ASN A 42 10.54 -2.64 1.48
CA ASN A 42 11.71 -3.12 2.20
C ASN A 42 11.38 -4.53 2.67
N THR A 43 12.22 -5.48 2.34
CA THR A 43 11.97 -6.89 2.67
C THR A 43 12.97 -7.36 3.72
N ARG A 44 12.49 -8.11 4.69
CA ARG A 44 13.34 -8.69 5.72
C ARG A 44 12.79 -10.04 6.17
N ASN A 45 13.63 -10.82 6.81
CA ASN A 45 13.20 -12.10 7.35
C ASN A 45 12.30 -11.87 8.56
N ASP A 46 11.32 -12.71 8.71
CA ASP A 46 10.39 -12.63 9.85
C ASP A 46 10.50 -13.92 10.67
N THR A 47 10.13 -15.05 10.09
CA THR A 47 10.24 -16.33 10.75
C THR A 47 10.96 -17.31 9.82
N VAL A 48 11.08 -18.54 10.24
CA VAL A 48 11.69 -19.60 9.41
C VAL A 48 10.88 -19.79 8.12
N SER A 49 9.59 -19.58 8.19
CA SER A 49 8.69 -19.85 7.07
C SER A 49 8.18 -18.61 6.35
N THR A 50 8.38 -17.44 6.91
CA THR A 50 7.82 -16.22 6.38
C THR A 50 8.85 -15.11 6.29
N PHE A 51 8.59 -14.18 5.41
CA PHE A 51 9.36 -12.94 5.35
C PHE A 51 8.38 -11.76 5.39
N LEU A 52 8.90 -10.62 5.76
CA LEU A 52 8.10 -9.43 5.96
C LEU A 52 8.45 -8.39 4.92
N LYS A 53 7.45 -7.83 4.30
CA LYS A 53 7.65 -6.67 3.45
C LYS A 53 7.05 -5.46 4.15
N THR A 54 7.85 -4.42 4.28
CA THR A 54 7.39 -3.15 4.83
C THR A 54 7.19 -2.20 3.66
N TYR A 55 5.98 -1.73 3.50
CA TYR A 55 5.62 -0.82 2.43
C TYR A 55 5.54 0.60 2.97
N THR A 56 6.03 1.55 2.20
CA THR A 56 5.89 2.97 2.51
C THR A 56 5.30 3.66 1.29
N LEU A 57 4.15 4.26 1.47
CA LEU A 57 3.44 4.93 0.39
C LEU A 57 3.35 6.43 0.68
N HIS A 58 3.78 7.23 -0.28
CA HIS A 58 3.73 8.68 -0.16
C HIS A 58 2.57 9.20 -0.99
N VAL A 59 1.43 9.39 -0.36
CA VAL A 59 0.25 9.92 -1.04
C VAL A 59 0.37 11.42 -1.13
N LYS A 60 0.31 11.96 -2.33
CA LYS A 60 0.36 13.41 -2.53
C LYS A 60 -1.06 13.95 -2.60
N VAL A 61 -1.33 14.99 -1.83
CA VAL A 61 -2.63 15.64 -1.83
C VAL A 61 -2.43 17.04 -2.39
N PHE A 62 -3.11 17.34 -3.49
CA PHE A 62 -3.00 18.64 -4.13
C PHE A 62 -4.27 19.44 -3.88
N HIS A 63 -4.12 20.69 -3.55
CA HIS A 63 -5.24 21.59 -3.36
C HIS A 63 -4.85 22.99 -3.78
N LYS A 64 -5.77 23.93 -3.67
CA LYS A 64 -5.54 25.31 -4.12
C LYS A 64 -4.42 25.99 -3.36
N ASP A 65 -4.27 25.69 -2.07
CA ASP A 65 -3.19 26.24 -1.30
C ASP A 65 -2.72 25.20 -0.27
N SER A 66 -1.60 25.49 0.39
CA SER A 66 -0.98 24.54 1.33
C SER A 66 -1.85 24.26 2.54
N GLY A 67 -2.59 25.25 3.02
CA GLY A 67 -3.47 25.07 4.16
C GLY A 67 -4.59 24.09 3.86
N GLN A 68 -5.22 24.22 2.70
CA GLN A 68 -6.29 23.32 2.29
C GLN A 68 -5.74 21.92 2.01
N ALA A 69 -4.56 21.82 1.40
CA ALA A 69 -3.94 20.54 1.14
C ALA A 69 -3.61 19.83 2.45
N HIS A 70 -3.06 20.57 3.40
CA HIS A 70 -2.75 20.01 4.70
C HIS A 70 -4.00 19.56 5.45
N ASP A 71 -5.05 20.38 5.42
CA ASP A 71 -6.30 20.05 6.09
C ASP A 71 -6.93 18.79 5.50
N ALA A 72 -6.89 18.67 4.18
CA ALA A 72 -7.42 17.47 3.53
C ALA A 72 -6.62 16.23 3.92
N ALA A 73 -5.30 16.34 3.92
CA ALA A 73 -4.43 15.24 4.31
C ALA A 73 -4.66 14.85 5.76
N GLU A 74 -4.74 15.82 6.64
CA GLU A 74 -4.96 15.58 8.06
C GLU A 74 -6.33 14.94 8.30
N SER A 75 -7.33 15.35 7.55
CA SER A 75 -8.67 14.77 7.65
C SER A 75 -8.64 13.28 7.31
N ILE A 76 -7.88 12.90 6.31
CA ILE A 76 -7.75 11.49 5.93
C ILE A 76 -7.05 10.71 7.06
N VAL A 77 -5.98 11.26 7.59
CA VAL A 77 -5.23 10.59 8.66
C VAL A 77 -6.06 10.50 9.94
N ASP A 78 -6.84 11.53 10.24
CA ASP A 78 -7.72 11.52 11.42
C ASP A 78 -8.80 10.44 11.27
N ALA A 79 -9.38 10.31 10.09
CA ALA A 79 -10.37 9.27 9.83
C ALA A 79 -9.75 7.89 10.00
N LEU A 80 -8.54 7.72 9.50
CA LEU A 80 -7.83 6.47 9.61
C LEU A 80 -7.55 6.13 11.08
N SER A 81 -7.15 7.12 11.87
CA SER A 81 -6.92 6.94 13.31
C SER A 81 -8.20 6.55 14.03
N ALA A 82 -9.32 7.18 13.66
CA ALA A 82 -10.63 6.85 14.23
C ALA A 82 -11.03 5.42 13.89
N ASP A 83 -10.60 4.92 12.75
CA ASP A 83 -10.85 3.55 12.34
C ASP A 83 -9.76 2.58 12.83
N ARG A 84 -8.97 3.01 13.79
CA ARG A 84 -7.91 2.21 14.42
C ARG A 84 -6.83 1.78 13.45
N ASN A 85 -6.62 2.57 12.40
CA ASN A 85 -5.60 2.32 11.38
C ASN A 85 -5.81 1.00 10.63
N ILE A 86 -7.07 0.57 10.53
CA ILE A 86 -7.42 -0.65 9.82
C ILE A 86 -8.24 -0.30 8.59
N ILE A 87 -7.79 -0.80 7.45
CA ILE A 87 -8.47 -0.59 6.18
C ILE A 87 -8.91 -1.94 5.65
N GLN A 88 -10.20 -2.08 5.38
CA GLN A 88 -10.73 -3.32 4.83
C GLN A 88 -10.28 -3.47 3.37
N MET A 89 -9.83 -4.67 3.03
CA MET A 89 -9.45 -4.96 1.65
C MET A 89 -10.69 -5.01 0.78
N VAL A 90 -10.49 -4.68 -0.49
CA VAL A 90 -11.58 -4.74 -1.47
C VAL A 90 -11.09 -5.51 -2.69
N SER A 91 -12.03 -6.11 -3.41
CA SER A 91 -11.72 -6.82 -4.64
C SER A 91 -11.52 -5.82 -5.77
N GLU A 92 -11.16 -6.32 -6.94
CA GLU A 92 -11.00 -5.46 -8.11
C GLU A 92 -12.32 -4.77 -8.47
N GLU A 93 -13.45 -5.39 -8.12
CA GLU A 93 -14.77 -4.82 -8.36
C GLU A 93 -15.20 -3.88 -7.23
N GLY A 94 -14.37 -3.69 -6.22
CA GLY A 94 -14.70 -2.82 -5.11
C GLY A 94 -15.52 -3.47 -4.01
N GLU A 95 -15.69 -4.78 -4.05
CA GLU A 95 -16.45 -5.50 -3.03
C GLU A 95 -15.60 -5.75 -1.80
N PRO A 96 -16.16 -5.58 -0.59
CA PRO A 96 -15.39 -5.83 0.63
C PRO A 96 -14.94 -7.29 0.71
N LEU A 97 -13.70 -7.47 1.10
CA LEU A 97 -13.13 -8.80 1.34
C LEU A 97 -12.99 -9.01 2.83
N ASP A 98 -12.77 -10.26 3.21
CA ASP A 98 -12.67 -10.62 4.60
C ASP A 98 -11.22 -10.51 5.09
N ASP A 99 -10.55 -9.48 4.69
CA ASP A 99 -9.16 -9.25 5.01
C ASP A 99 -8.93 -7.75 5.22
N TYR A 100 -7.85 -7.40 5.90
CA TYR A 100 -7.59 -6.02 6.32
C TYR A 100 -6.12 -5.67 6.18
N VAL A 101 -5.87 -4.38 5.94
CA VAL A 101 -4.52 -3.80 6.01
C VAL A 101 -4.46 -3.01 7.30
N ARG A 102 -3.45 -3.25 8.10
CA ARG A 102 -3.24 -2.45 9.31
C ARG A 102 -2.12 -1.47 9.05
N ILE A 103 -2.44 -0.20 9.12
CA ILE A 103 -1.44 0.85 8.94
C ILE A 103 -0.66 0.98 10.25
N LYS A 104 0.63 0.81 10.14
CA LYS A 104 1.52 0.83 11.27
C LYS A 104 1.88 2.26 11.67
N ARG A 105 1.98 3.13 10.70
CA ARG A 105 2.35 4.52 10.93
C ARG A 105 1.74 5.38 9.83
N ALA A 106 1.18 6.50 10.23
CA ALA A 106 0.64 7.48 9.31
C ALA A 106 1.15 8.85 9.73
N GLU A 107 1.68 9.61 8.79
CA GLU A 107 2.22 10.93 9.10
C GLU A 107 1.84 11.89 7.98
N THR A 108 1.58 13.13 8.34
CA THR A 108 1.26 14.18 7.38
C THR A 108 2.43 15.13 7.32
N ARG A 109 2.88 15.44 6.13
CA ARG A 109 3.98 16.37 5.90
C ARG A 109 3.54 17.47 4.96
N ASN A 110 3.94 18.68 5.26
CA ASN A 110 3.72 19.79 4.35
C ASN A 110 4.76 19.70 3.24
N GLY A 111 4.33 20.03 2.03
CA GLY A 111 5.23 20.08 0.91
C GLY A 111 5.29 21.48 0.35
N ASP A 112 5.52 21.55 -0.95
CA ASP A 112 5.52 22.83 -1.64
C ASP A 112 4.13 23.41 -1.66
N GLN A 113 3.99 24.59 -2.22
CA GLN A 113 2.72 25.29 -2.27
C GLN A 113 1.63 24.43 -2.87
N GLY A 114 0.54 24.28 -2.15
CA GLY A 114 -0.60 23.50 -2.61
C GLY A 114 -0.44 21.99 -2.49
N VAL A 115 0.60 21.51 -1.82
CA VAL A 115 0.87 20.07 -1.71
C VAL A 115 1.04 19.67 -0.25
N ALA A 116 0.42 18.55 0.11
CA ALA A 116 0.69 17.88 1.38
C ALA A 116 0.97 16.41 1.07
N THR A 117 1.73 15.76 1.91
CA THR A 117 2.07 14.35 1.70
C THR A 117 1.61 13.56 2.92
N ILE A 118 0.93 12.45 2.67
CA ILE A 118 0.60 11.49 3.71
C ILE A 118 1.54 10.32 3.51
N VAL A 119 2.31 9.99 4.54
CA VAL A 119 3.23 8.86 4.49
C VAL A 119 2.62 7.73 5.29
N LEU A 120 2.30 6.65 4.61
CA LEU A 120 1.68 5.47 5.23
C LEU A 120 2.65 4.31 5.19
N THR A 121 2.80 3.63 6.32
CA THR A 121 3.70 2.49 6.42
C THR A 121 2.93 1.31 6.97
N TRP A 122 3.11 0.15 6.36
CA TRP A 122 2.48 -1.09 6.83
C TRP A 122 3.36 -2.28 6.49
N ASP A 123 3.14 -3.35 7.21
CA ASP A 123 3.86 -4.60 7.01
C ASP A 123 2.93 -5.64 6.42
N SER A 124 3.48 -6.47 5.58
CA SER A 124 2.74 -7.58 5.00
C SER A 124 3.61 -8.82 5.10
N ALA A 125 3.10 -9.86 5.73
CA ALA A 125 3.85 -11.10 5.90
C ALA A 125 3.57 -12.04 4.74
N TYR A 126 4.62 -12.62 4.22
CA TYR A 126 4.52 -13.56 3.11
C TYR A 126 5.19 -14.87 3.49
N TRP A 127 4.63 -15.96 2.97
CA TRP A 127 5.27 -17.25 3.13
C TRP A 127 6.44 -17.32 2.15
N TYR A 128 7.53 -17.90 2.59
CA TYR A 128 8.56 -18.25 1.64
C TYR A 128 7.90 -19.18 0.64
N ASN A 129 8.49 -19.30 -0.48
CA ASN A 129 7.94 -20.01 -1.62
C ASN A 129 7.65 -21.49 -1.37
N ARG A 130 7.11 -21.82 -0.22
CA ARG A 130 6.89 -23.21 0.19
C ARG A 130 5.71 -23.83 -0.49
N ASP A 131 4.63 -23.04 -0.60
CA ASP A 131 3.42 -23.57 -1.19
C ASP A 131 3.58 -23.81 -2.66
N GLU A 132 4.48 -23.10 -3.29
CA GLU A 132 4.72 -23.23 -4.69
C GLU A 132 5.89 -24.13 -4.98
N GLN A 133 6.64 -24.48 -3.97
CA GLN A 133 7.75 -25.35 -4.16
C GLN A 133 7.24 -26.77 -4.26
N PRO A 134 7.78 -27.56 -5.13
CA PRO A 134 7.49 -28.97 -5.08
C PRO A 134 7.92 -29.45 -3.72
N SER A 135 7.21 -30.38 -3.18
CA SER A 135 7.64 -30.98 -1.92
C SER A 135 8.95 -31.69 -2.18
N LEU A 136 9.64 -32.02 -1.15
CA LEU A 136 10.89 -32.78 -1.32
C LEU A 136 10.65 -34.09 -2.05
N ASP A 137 9.46 -34.60 -1.96
CA ASP A 137 9.13 -35.82 -2.69
C ASP A 137 9.01 -35.58 -4.17
N ASP A 138 8.69 -34.39 -4.55
CA ASP A 138 8.53 -34.01 -5.95
C ASP A 138 9.82 -33.50 -6.54
N ILE A 139 10.74 -33.09 -5.73
CA ILE A 139 11.96 -32.54 -6.21
C ILE A 139 12.92 -33.61 -6.54
N ASN A 140 13.43 -33.57 -7.64
CA ASN A 140 14.44 -34.44 -8.00
C ASN A 140 15.71 -33.73 -7.89
N PHE A 141 16.03 -33.18 -6.92
CA PHE A 141 17.19 -32.48 -6.62
C PHE A 141 18.21 -32.55 -7.62
N SER A 142 17.87 -32.28 -8.63
CA SER A 142 18.81 -32.06 -9.55
C SER A 142 19.17 -30.76 -9.40
N ASP A 143 19.35 -30.29 -8.73
CA ASP A 143 19.51 -29.10 -8.55
C ASP A 143 19.92 -28.70 -7.48
N GLY A 144 20.28 -29.31 -7.12
CA GLY A 144 20.57 -28.90 -6.05
C GLY A 144 20.04 -28.00 -5.51
N VAL A 145 19.87 -28.05 -5.59
CA VAL A 145 19.22 -27.55 -5.06
C VAL A 145 18.37 -27.74 -5.11
N ILE A 146 18.12 -28.34 -5.34
CA ILE A 146 17.14 -28.87 -5.17
C ILE A 146 16.32 -28.78 -6.01
N LYS A 147 16.25 -29.54 -6.91
CA LYS A 147 15.31 -29.60 -7.45
C LYS A 147 14.27 -29.80 -7.27
N SER A 148 14.27 -29.96 -7.40
CA SER A 148 13.08 -30.27 -7.05
C SER A 148 12.32 -30.50 -7.56
N GLY A 149 12.56 -30.93 -7.98
CA GLY A 149 11.68 -31.31 -7.84
C GLY A 149 11.12 -31.59 -8.20
N GLN A 150 11.29 -32.37 -8.41
CA GLN A 150 10.71 -32.97 -8.23
C GLN A 150 10.26 -33.17 -7.86
N GLU A 151 10.65 -33.59 -7.83
CA GLU A 151 10.28 -34.00 -7.18
C GLU A 151 9.83 -34.07 -7.02
#